data_03bfc9c23a45d8d8f576ca2eca102c49
#
_entry.id   03bfc9c23a45d8d8f576ca2eca102c49
#
_cell.length_a   1.000
_cell.length_b   1.000
_cell.length_c   1.000
_cell.angle_alpha   90.00
_cell.angle_beta   90.00
_cell.angle_gamma   90.00
#
_symmetry.space_group_name_H-M   'P 1'
#
loop_
_entity.id
_entity.type
_entity.pdbx_description
1 polymer ?
#
loop_
_entity_poly.entity_id
_entity_poly.type
_entity_poly.pdbx_seq_one_letter_code
_entity_poly.pdbx_strand_id
1 'polypeptide(L)'
;MMAALTSADVKATFDFIMNPANKSPKRGALRLVTSVEAPDDATVIFHLSQPYASFSVNLIPSAIGIVPANASADFSRHPIGSGPFRFLQQSQDEEVVLERNPEYFHDAPRIARVRFRVVPDGVVRALELRKGSADLEMSSLSPDIIPVLARQPDLAVSDRTGANFSYLGFNLEDAVLSHREIRQALALATDREALIRYLLRGQAKLAGGALPPDHWAAEPNVAQYPYDPARAEQVLDAAGFPRKQDGIRAHLTLKCSTEEQARLIGAAFQEQWRRVGIQLELRPLELATLFSDVAKGNFQITYQRWVGANTDPDFFEYAFSSKRFPPDGANRGHYRNARVDALTDQIRVEMNQERRKALCSEVQKILADDLPYLPLWFNDVVSVHRRSLCPLDLPSTGNYNFLTSLHPNHSR
;
A
#
# COMPACT_ATOMS: atom_id res chain seq x y z
N MET A 1 -3.03 -5.74 -37.81
CA MET A 1 -4.21 -6.38 -37.19
C MET A 1 -3.77 -6.82 -35.80
N MET A 2 -4.28 -6.22 -34.72
CA MET A 2 -3.99 -6.75 -33.38
C MET A 2 -4.66 -8.12 -33.26
N ALA A 3 -3.93 -9.13 -32.77
CA ALA A 3 -4.52 -10.42 -32.48
C ALA A 3 -5.56 -10.24 -31.37
N ALA A 4 -6.71 -10.90 -31.48
CA ALA A 4 -7.71 -10.90 -30.43
C ALA A 4 -7.15 -11.59 -29.17
N LEU A 5 -7.47 -11.06 -27.99
CA LEU A 5 -7.18 -11.74 -26.73
C LEU A 5 -8.00 -13.03 -26.67
N THR A 6 -7.33 -14.15 -26.36
CA THR A 6 -7.98 -15.45 -26.21
C THR A 6 -7.69 -16.07 -24.84
N SER A 7 -8.39 -17.14 -24.52
CA SER A 7 -8.17 -17.95 -23.34
C SER A 7 -6.74 -18.54 -23.27
N ALA A 8 -6.11 -18.76 -24.44
CA ALA A 8 -4.72 -19.22 -24.52
C ALA A 8 -3.74 -18.21 -23.94
N ASP A 9 -3.97 -16.90 -24.12
CA ASP A 9 -3.15 -15.82 -23.54
C ASP A 9 -3.27 -15.81 -22.02
N VAL A 10 -4.50 -15.97 -21.52
CA VAL A 10 -4.77 -16.08 -20.09
C VAL A 10 -4.06 -17.28 -19.50
N LYS A 11 -4.25 -18.46 -20.08
CA LYS A 11 -3.59 -19.70 -19.63
C LYS A 11 -2.07 -19.53 -19.61
N ALA A 12 -1.47 -19.04 -20.67
CA ALA A 12 -0.01 -18.87 -20.78
C ALA A 12 0.51 -17.91 -19.68
N THR A 13 -0.19 -16.82 -19.41
CA THR A 13 0.15 -15.86 -18.35
C THR A 13 0.13 -16.53 -16.98
N PHE A 14 -0.94 -17.26 -16.63
CA PHE A 14 -1.04 -17.92 -15.33
C PHE A 14 -0.09 -19.11 -15.18
N ASP A 15 0.13 -19.91 -16.21
CA ASP A 15 1.14 -20.97 -16.23
C ASP A 15 2.54 -20.39 -15.97
N PHE A 16 2.87 -19.25 -16.59
CA PHE A 16 4.13 -18.55 -16.33
C PHE A 16 4.26 -18.10 -14.86
N ILE A 17 3.21 -17.47 -14.30
CA ILE A 17 3.23 -16.99 -12.90
C ILE A 17 3.35 -18.16 -11.92
N MET A 18 2.65 -19.26 -12.16
CA MET A 18 2.62 -20.43 -11.27
C MET A 18 3.90 -21.27 -11.36
N ASN A 19 4.65 -21.19 -12.46
CA ASN A 19 5.89 -21.96 -12.63
C ASN A 19 6.97 -21.49 -11.64
N PRO A 20 7.46 -22.35 -10.71
CA PRO A 20 8.47 -21.98 -9.72
C PRO A 20 9.78 -21.46 -10.33
N ALA A 21 10.15 -21.94 -11.52
CA ALA A 21 11.39 -21.54 -12.20
C ALA A 21 11.40 -20.04 -12.56
N ASN A 22 10.23 -19.44 -12.78
CA ASN A 22 10.09 -18.03 -13.13
C ASN A 22 10.17 -17.08 -11.93
N LYS A 23 10.18 -17.60 -10.71
CA LYS A 23 10.31 -16.84 -9.44
C LYS A 23 9.35 -15.64 -9.36
N SER A 24 8.12 -15.77 -9.91
CA SER A 24 7.14 -14.70 -9.89
C SER A 24 6.76 -14.32 -8.45
N PRO A 25 6.82 -13.04 -8.06
CA PRO A 25 6.40 -12.59 -6.73
C PRO A 25 4.88 -12.75 -6.51
N LYS A 26 4.10 -12.98 -7.57
CA LYS A 26 2.65 -13.20 -7.53
C LYS A 26 2.24 -14.67 -7.37
N ARG A 27 3.17 -15.60 -7.43
CA ARG A 27 2.90 -17.04 -7.28
C ARG A 27 2.18 -17.35 -5.95
N GLY A 28 2.55 -16.66 -4.87
CA GLY A 28 1.91 -16.84 -3.56
C GLY A 28 0.41 -16.55 -3.55
N ALA A 29 -0.06 -15.57 -4.32
CA ALA A 29 -1.48 -15.24 -4.45
C ALA A 29 -2.30 -16.32 -5.19
N LEU A 30 -1.63 -17.14 -6.01
CA LEU A 30 -2.25 -18.21 -6.80
C LEU A 30 -1.99 -19.61 -6.22
N ARG A 31 -1.50 -19.73 -5.01
CA ARG A 31 -1.09 -21.01 -4.38
C ARG A 31 -2.18 -22.09 -4.30
N LEU A 32 -3.45 -21.69 -4.35
CA LEU A 32 -4.58 -22.63 -4.35
C LEU A 32 -5.03 -23.02 -5.77
N VAL A 33 -4.50 -22.39 -6.80
CA VAL A 33 -4.75 -22.79 -8.18
C VAL A 33 -3.89 -23.99 -8.49
N THR A 34 -4.52 -25.09 -8.88
CA THR A 34 -3.84 -26.35 -9.23
C THR A 34 -3.55 -26.45 -10.73
N SER A 35 -4.46 -25.93 -11.54
CA SER A 35 -4.29 -25.86 -12.99
C SER A 35 -5.19 -24.79 -13.61
N VAL A 36 -4.84 -24.38 -14.83
CA VAL A 36 -5.64 -23.48 -15.66
C VAL A 36 -5.87 -24.15 -16.99
N GLU A 37 -7.12 -24.27 -17.43
CA GLU A 37 -7.52 -24.86 -18.70
C GLU A 37 -8.12 -23.80 -19.62
N ALA A 38 -7.91 -23.96 -20.92
CA ALA A 38 -8.46 -23.14 -21.98
C ALA A 38 -9.08 -24.09 -23.04
N PRO A 39 -10.31 -24.59 -22.80
CA PRO A 39 -10.94 -25.59 -23.68
C PRO A 39 -11.36 -25.02 -25.05
N ASP A 40 -11.56 -23.73 -25.13
CA ASP A 40 -11.89 -22.99 -26.35
C ASP A 40 -11.36 -21.53 -26.24
N ASP A 41 -11.46 -20.75 -27.28
CA ASP A 41 -10.89 -19.39 -27.36
C ASP A 41 -11.49 -18.37 -26.35
N ALA A 42 -12.63 -18.66 -25.77
CA ALA A 42 -13.39 -17.74 -24.90
C ALA A 42 -13.54 -18.22 -23.46
N THR A 43 -13.18 -19.47 -23.16
CA THR A 43 -13.38 -20.09 -21.85
C THR A 43 -12.06 -20.35 -21.13
N VAL A 44 -11.97 -19.90 -19.86
CA VAL A 44 -10.86 -20.21 -18.95
C VAL A 44 -11.41 -20.88 -17.70
N ILE A 45 -10.85 -22.00 -17.32
CA ILE A 45 -11.25 -22.75 -16.13
C ILE A 45 -10.07 -22.79 -15.17
N PHE A 46 -10.25 -22.23 -13.97
CA PHE A 46 -9.29 -22.34 -12.86
C PHE A 46 -9.70 -23.45 -11.92
N HIS A 47 -8.87 -24.45 -11.77
CA HIS A 47 -9.05 -25.51 -10.78
C HIS A 47 -8.41 -25.11 -9.46
N LEU A 48 -9.17 -25.17 -8.39
CA LEU A 48 -8.72 -24.82 -7.05
C LEU A 48 -8.62 -26.07 -6.17
N SER A 49 -7.60 -26.17 -5.33
CA SER A 49 -7.42 -27.27 -4.37
C SER A 49 -8.48 -27.25 -3.25
N GLN A 50 -9.06 -26.08 -2.98
CA GLN A 50 -10.13 -25.85 -2.00
C GLN A 50 -10.83 -24.52 -2.32
N PRO A 51 -12.02 -24.23 -1.74
CA PRO A 51 -12.66 -22.93 -1.88
C PRO A 51 -11.70 -21.80 -1.50
N TYR A 52 -11.75 -20.70 -2.25
CA TYR A 52 -10.87 -19.54 -2.03
C TYR A 52 -11.66 -18.25 -2.17
N ALA A 53 -12.05 -17.65 -1.04
CA ALA A 53 -12.95 -16.50 -1.01
C ALA A 53 -12.36 -15.25 -1.70
N SER A 54 -11.03 -15.08 -1.65
CA SER A 54 -10.33 -13.94 -2.26
C SER A 54 -9.85 -14.21 -3.69
N PHE A 55 -10.22 -15.35 -4.30
CA PHE A 55 -9.68 -15.74 -5.61
C PHE A 55 -9.87 -14.66 -6.67
N SER A 56 -11.10 -14.17 -6.87
CA SER A 56 -11.39 -13.14 -7.88
C SER A 56 -10.67 -11.82 -7.59
N VAL A 57 -10.54 -11.43 -6.32
CA VAL A 57 -9.84 -10.21 -5.93
C VAL A 57 -8.33 -10.32 -6.23
N ASN A 58 -7.76 -11.50 -6.06
CA ASN A 58 -6.35 -11.76 -6.34
C ASN A 58 -6.00 -11.75 -7.84
N LEU A 59 -7.01 -11.77 -8.73
CA LEU A 59 -6.83 -11.61 -10.18
C LEU A 59 -6.78 -10.14 -10.64
N ILE A 60 -7.20 -9.19 -9.79
CA ILE A 60 -7.32 -7.76 -10.14
C ILE A 60 -5.97 -7.00 -10.21
N PRO A 61 -4.93 -7.30 -9.41
CA PRO A 61 -3.71 -6.51 -9.39
C PRO A 61 -3.08 -6.36 -10.78
N SER A 62 -2.67 -5.13 -11.11
CA SER A 62 -2.00 -4.82 -12.39
C SER A 62 -0.75 -5.66 -12.66
N ALA A 63 -0.14 -6.22 -11.61
CA ALA A 63 0.99 -7.15 -11.75
C ALA A 63 0.60 -8.57 -12.23
N ILE A 64 -0.68 -8.81 -12.51
CA ILE A 64 -1.23 -10.02 -13.14
C ILE A 64 -1.89 -9.62 -14.48
N GLY A 65 -1.34 -8.64 -15.18
CA GLY A 65 -1.79 -8.28 -16.53
C GLY A 65 -1.59 -9.44 -17.50
N ILE A 66 -2.61 -9.71 -18.34
CA ILE A 66 -2.53 -10.78 -19.33
C ILE A 66 -1.54 -10.38 -20.42
N VAL A 67 -0.63 -11.29 -20.72
CA VAL A 67 0.42 -11.15 -21.74
C VAL A 67 0.11 -12.11 -22.89
N PRO A 68 0.25 -11.69 -24.16
CA PRO A 68 0.07 -12.59 -25.30
C PRO A 68 0.90 -13.87 -25.15
N ALA A 69 0.30 -15.03 -25.44
CA ALA A 69 0.98 -16.34 -25.32
C ALA A 69 2.25 -16.43 -26.21
N ASN A 70 2.25 -15.70 -27.30
CA ASN A 70 3.34 -15.59 -28.26
C ASN A 70 4.08 -14.24 -28.17
N ALA A 71 4.10 -13.62 -26.98
CA ALA A 71 4.79 -12.34 -26.78
C ALA A 71 6.26 -12.43 -27.24
N SER A 72 6.69 -11.42 -27.98
CA SER A 72 8.07 -11.31 -28.44
C SER A 72 9.05 -11.07 -27.28
N ALA A 73 10.32 -11.36 -27.47
CA ALA A 73 11.37 -11.04 -26.51
C ALA A 73 11.46 -9.53 -26.21
N ASP A 74 10.94 -8.68 -27.07
CA ASP A 74 10.91 -7.23 -26.96
C ASP A 74 9.61 -6.69 -26.30
N PHE A 75 8.73 -7.57 -25.81
CA PHE A 75 7.44 -7.20 -25.21
C PHE A 75 7.59 -6.20 -24.04
N SER A 76 8.65 -6.28 -23.27
CA SER A 76 8.91 -5.35 -22.17
C SER A 76 9.16 -3.90 -22.63
N ARG A 77 9.60 -3.72 -23.87
CA ARG A 77 9.83 -2.40 -24.50
C ARG A 77 8.65 -1.93 -25.35
N HIS A 78 7.92 -2.88 -25.92
CA HIS A 78 6.77 -2.64 -26.81
C HIS A 78 5.56 -3.45 -26.31
N PRO A 79 5.00 -3.10 -25.13
CA PRO A 79 3.90 -3.87 -24.56
C PRO A 79 2.64 -3.71 -25.41
N ILE A 80 1.93 -4.82 -25.57
CA ILE A 80 0.61 -4.88 -26.23
C ILE A 80 -0.41 -5.18 -25.14
N GLY A 81 -1.52 -4.46 -25.13
CA GLY A 81 -2.61 -4.64 -24.18
C GLY A 81 -3.97 -4.26 -24.77
N SER A 82 -5.03 -4.73 -24.14
CA SER A 82 -6.42 -4.44 -24.50
C SER A 82 -7.01 -3.22 -23.76
N GLY A 83 -6.17 -2.46 -23.06
CA GLY A 83 -6.58 -1.31 -22.24
C GLY A 83 -7.10 -0.11 -23.05
N PRO A 84 -7.60 0.93 -22.34
CA PRO A 84 -8.15 2.14 -22.96
C PRO A 84 -7.10 2.98 -23.69
N PHE A 85 -5.84 2.83 -23.34
CA PHE A 85 -4.70 3.46 -23.98
C PHE A 85 -3.72 2.41 -24.47
N ARG A 86 -3.08 2.68 -25.62
CA ARG A 86 -2.04 1.86 -26.23
C ARG A 86 -0.68 2.50 -25.97
N PHE A 87 0.34 1.68 -25.79
CA PHE A 87 1.72 2.14 -25.73
C PHE A 87 2.12 2.75 -27.08
N LEU A 88 2.73 3.93 -27.03
CA LEU A 88 3.26 4.61 -28.21
C LEU A 88 4.78 4.62 -28.19
N GLN A 89 5.38 5.15 -27.12
CA GLN A 89 6.83 5.21 -26.94
C GLN A 89 7.23 5.35 -25.48
N GLN A 90 8.49 5.02 -25.21
CA GLN A 90 9.14 5.27 -23.93
C GLN A 90 10.55 5.82 -24.16
N SER A 91 10.89 6.89 -23.45
CA SER A 91 12.26 7.33 -23.23
C SER A 91 12.66 6.94 -21.80
N GLN A 92 13.72 6.15 -21.67
CA GLN A 92 14.12 5.62 -20.35
C GLN A 92 14.40 6.77 -19.39
N ASP A 93 13.88 6.66 -18.16
CA ASP A 93 13.99 7.63 -17.07
C ASP A 93 13.45 9.04 -17.40
N GLU A 94 12.78 9.24 -18.51
CA GLU A 94 12.21 10.51 -18.92
C GLU A 94 10.67 10.48 -19.01
N GLU A 95 10.12 9.64 -19.88
CA GLU A 95 8.68 9.59 -20.09
C GLU A 95 8.17 8.27 -20.70
N VAL A 96 6.89 8.02 -20.46
CA VAL A 96 6.08 7.03 -21.20
C VAL A 96 4.92 7.76 -21.87
N VAL A 97 4.74 7.54 -23.16
CA VAL A 97 3.65 8.12 -23.96
C VAL A 97 2.67 7.03 -24.38
N LEU A 98 1.42 7.26 -24.08
CA LEU A 98 0.31 6.40 -24.44
C LEU A 98 -0.64 7.17 -25.38
N GLU A 99 -1.25 6.49 -26.32
CA GLU A 99 -2.31 7.03 -27.15
C GLU A 99 -3.64 6.31 -26.91
N ARG A 100 -4.75 7.00 -27.15
CA ARG A 100 -6.08 6.43 -27.05
C ARG A 100 -6.21 5.18 -27.92
N ASN A 101 -6.77 4.12 -27.33
CA ASN A 101 -7.15 2.92 -28.08
C ASN A 101 -8.57 3.10 -28.66
N PRO A 102 -8.72 3.30 -29.99
CA PRO A 102 -10.04 3.45 -30.59
C PRO A 102 -10.84 2.14 -30.63
N GLU A 103 -10.16 1.00 -30.45
CA GLU A 103 -10.75 -0.35 -30.44
C GLU A 103 -10.98 -0.86 -29.01
N TYR A 104 -10.99 0.05 -28.02
CA TYR A 104 -11.25 -0.33 -26.63
C TYR A 104 -12.69 -0.87 -26.51
N PHE A 105 -12.83 -2.01 -25.82
CA PHE A 105 -14.11 -2.75 -25.74
C PHE A 105 -15.20 -2.08 -24.85
N HIS A 106 -14.86 -0.99 -24.16
CA HIS A 106 -15.79 -0.05 -23.54
C HIS A 106 -15.72 1.30 -24.26
N ASP A 107 -16.30 2.34 -23.65
CA ASP A 107 -16.22 3.70 -24.17
C ASP A 107 -14.77 4.16 -24.30
N ALA A 108 -14.39 4.54 -25.51
CA ALA A 108 -13.04 5.02 -25.77
C ALA A 108 -12.76 6.33 -25.00
N PRO A 109 -11.58 6.48 -24.41
CA PRO A 109 -11.21 7.71 -23.69
C PRO A 109 -11.35 8.95 -24.59
N ARG A 110 -11.78 10.07 -24.03
CA ARG A 110 -11.84 11.34 -24.77
C ARG A 110 -10.47 11.99 -24.93
N ILE A 111 -9.54 11.69 -24.05
CA ILE A 111 -8.16 12.16 -24.15
C ILE A 111 -7.45 11.37 -25.26
N ALA A 112 -6.86 12.08 -26.20
CA ALA A 112 -6.17 11.46 -27.32
C ALA A 112 -4.82 10.86 -26.93
N ARG A 113 -4.11 11.48 -25.99
CA ARG A 113 -2.76 11.08 -25.59
C ARG A 113 -2.50 11.39 -24.13
N VAL A 114 -1.80 10.47 -23.43
CA VAL A 114 -1.32 10.64 -22.05
C VAL A 114 0.20 10.53 -22.05
N ARG A 115 0.88 11.45 -21.38
CA ARG A 115 2.33 11.43 -21.17
C ARG A 115 2.61 11.35 -19.68
N PHE A 116 3.21 10.27 -19.23
CA PHE A 116 3.74 10.15 -17.87
C PHE A 116 5.20 10.58 -17.88
N ARG A 117 5.49 11.73 -17.28
CA ARG A 117 6.85 12.26 -17.19
C ARG A 117 7.48 11.93 -15.85
N VAL A 118 8.73 11.47 -15.87
CA VAL A 118 9.53 11.24 -14.67
C VAL A 118 10.16 12.55 -14.24
N VAL A 119 9.71 13.11 -13.11
CA VAL A 119 10.25 14.32 -12.51
C VAL A 119 10.57 14.02 -11.04
N PRO A 120 11.80 13.63 -10.70
CA PRO A 120 12.16 13.15 -9.36
C PRO A 120 11.97 14.19 -8.25
N ASP A 121 12.26 15.45 -8.51
CA ASP A 121 12.19 16.53 -7.52
C ASP A 121 10.76 17.09 -7.37
N GLY A 122 10.27 17.17 -6.12
CA GLY A 122 8.91 17.62 -5.80
C GLY A 122 8.69 19.12 -6.06
N VAL A 123 9.72 19.95 -5.90
CA VAL A 123 9.63 21.38 -6.19
C VAL A 123 9.55 21.61 -7.69
N VAL A 124 10.34 20.85 -8.46
CA VAL A 124 10.28 20.89 -9.93
C VAL A 124 8.91 20.45 -10.41
N ARG A 125 8.31 19.38 -9.85
CA ARG A 125 6.91 18.97 -10.18
C ARG A 125 5.91 20.11 -9.95
N ALA A 126 6.03 20.80 -8.81
CA ALA A 126 5.17 21.95 -8.51
C ALA A 126 5.35 23.11 -9.50
N LEU A 127 6.59 23.38 -9.94
CA LEU A 127 6.91 24.39 -10.94
C LEU A 127 6.36 24.01 -12.33
N GLU A 128 6.44 22.74 -12.72
CA GLU A 128 5.86 22.25 -13.99
C GLU A 128 4.33 22.45 -14.02
N LEU A 129 3.63 22.18 -12.93
CA LEU A 129 2.20 22.49 -12.80
C LEU A 129 1.94 24.01 -12.93
N ARG A 130 2.68 24.86 -12.23
CA ARG A 130 2.51 26.31 -12.29
C ARG A 130 2.77 26.87 -13.71
N LYS A 131 3.79 26.36 -14.37
CA LYS A 131 4.18 26.78 -15.74
C LYS A 131 3.21 26.30 -16.82
N GLY A 132 2.42 25.26 -16.55
CA GLY A 132 1.52 24.66 -17.54
C GLY A 132 2.15 23.59 -18.42
N SER A 133 3.32 23.12 -18.07
CA SER A 133 3.99 22.00 -18.75
C SER A 133 3.60 20.63 -18.19
N ALA A 134 2.90 20.61 -17.05
CA ALA A 134 2.19 19.45 -16.53
C ALA A 134 0.73 19.82 -16.26
N ASP A 135 -0.17 18.89 -16.56
CA ASP A 135 -1.62 19.08 -16.39
C ASP A 135 -2.15 18.49 -15.09
N LEU A 136 -1.50 17.44 -14.59
CA LEU A 136 -1.92 16.70 -13.41
C LEU A 136 -0.72 16.08 -12.70
N GLU A 137 -0.77 16.13 -11.38
CA GLU A 137 0.10 15.39 -10.47
C GLU A 137 -0.76 14.69 -9.42
N MET A 138 -0.36 13.51 -8.95
CA MET A 138 -1.12 12.77 -7.97
C MET A 138 -0.21 12.13 -6.90
N SER A 139 -0.44 12.54 -5.64
CA SER A 139 0.11 11.93 -4.42
C SER A 139 1.64 11.92 -4.29
N SER A 140 2.36 12.80 -4.99
CA SER A 140 3.82 12.88 -4.92
C SER A 140 4.36 14.28 -4.58
N LEU A 141 3.48 15.26 -4.34
CA LEU A 141 3.87 16.58 -3.82
C LEU A 141 3.95 16.57 -2.29
N SER A 142 4.85 17.39 -1.76
CA SER A 142 4.86 17.67 -0.32
C SER A 142 3.53 18.30 0.10
N PRO A 143 2.94 17.88 1.23
CA PRO A 143 1.71 18.45 1.76
C PRO A 143 1.78 19.99 1.94
N ASP A 144 2.96 20.54 2.18
CA ASP A 144 3.19 21.98 2.35
C ASP A 144 3.04 22.79 1.04
N ILE A 145 3.32 22.16 -0.10
CA ILE A 145 3.27 22.83 -1.42
C ILE A 145 1.82 22.92 -1.93
N ILE A 146 0.98 21.95 -1.59
CA ILE A 146 -0.40 21.85 -2.11
C ILE A 146 -1.24 23.11 -1.83
N PRO A 147 -1.26 23.70 -0.61
CA PRO A 147 -1.99 24.93 -0.35
C PRO A 147 -1.50 26.14 -1.17
N VAL A 148 -0.21 26.14 -1.55
CA VAL A 148 0.35 27.19 -2.40
C VAL A 148 -0.14 27.05 -3.84
N LEU A 149 -0.19 25.83 -4.35
CA LEU A 149 -0.70 25.53 -5.69
C LEU A 149 -2.23 25.75 -5.77
N ALA A 150 -2.97 25.44 -4.72
CA ALA A 150 -4.42 25.65 -4.65
C ALA A 150 -4.85 27.13 -4.84
N ARG A 151 -3.94 28.07 -4.58
CA ARG A 151 -4.18 29.52 -4.79
C ARG A 151 -4.02 29.96 -6.25
N GLN A 152 -3.48 29.11 -7.12
CA GLN A 152 -3.34 29.43 -8.54
C GLN A 152 -4.70 29.36 -9.23
N PRO A 153 -5.11 30.39 -10.02
CA PRO A 153 -6.45 30.46 -10.58
C PRO A 153 -6.76 29.35 -11.59
N ASP A 154 -5.76 28.81 -12.24
CA ASP A 154 -5.85 27.76 -13.27
C ASP A 154 -5.66 26.35 -12.73
N LEU A 155 -5.32 26.19 -11.45
CA LEU A 155 -5.18 24.91 -10.78
C LEU A 155 -6.37 24.62 -9.86
N ALA A 156 -6.61 23.34 -9.64
CA ALA A 156 -7.54 22.81 -8.66
C ALA A 156 -6.87 21.69 -7.87
N VAL A 157 -7.36 21.46 -6.65
CA VAL A 157 -6.98 20.33 -5.82
C VAL A 157 -8.20 19.44 -5.66
N SER A 158 -8.03 18.17 -5.93
CA SER A 158 -9.02 17.13 -5.63
C SER A 158 -8.38 16.14 -4.66
N ASP A 159 -9.14 15.70 -3.67
CA ASP A 159 -8.69 14.72 -2.70
C ASP A 159 -9.77 13.67 -2.44
N ARG A 160 -9.33 12.50 -1.99
CA ARG A 160 -10.17 11.41 -1.54
C ARG A 160 -9.45 10.61 -0.48
N THR A 161 -10.18 10.10 0.51
CA THR A 161 -9.61 9.16 1.48
C THR A 161 -9.05 7.94 0.74
N GLY A 162 -7.75 7.70 0.96
CA GLY A 162 -7.03 6.64 0.28
C GLY A 162 -7.03 5.33 1.08
N ALA A 163 -6.68 4.24 0.40
CA ALA A 163 -6.50 2.91 0.99
C ALA A 163 -5.04 2.61 1.38
N ASN A 164 -4.12 3.53 1.12
CA ASN A 164 -2.70 3.33 1.43
C ASN A 164 -2.46 3.44 2.94
N PHE A 165 -2.09 2.34 3.56
CA PHE A 165 -1.96 2.18 5.01
C PHE A 165 -0.53 2.38 5.47
N SER A 166 -0.26 3.44 6.21
CA SER A 166 1.03 3.73 6.85
C SER A 166 1.10 3.15 8.26
N TYR A 167 2.21 2.53 8.62
CA TYR A 167 2.39 1.85 9.88
C TYR A 167 3.85 1.80 10.35
N LEU A 168 4.06 1.59 11.65
CA LEU A 168 5.31 1.07 12.18
C LEU A 168 5.21 -0.44 12.33
N GLY A 169 6.11 -1.17 11.70
CA GLY A 169 6.26 -2.61 11.90
C GLY A 169 7.33 -2.90 12.95
N PHE A 170 7.04 -3.80 13.87
CA PHE A 170 7.95 -4.22 14.92
C PHE A 170 8.52 -5.61 14.62
N ASN A 171 9.80 -5.80 14.88
CA ASN A 171 10.41 -7.13 14.90
C ASN A 171 10.16 -7.76 16.28
N LEU A 172 9.32 -8.78 16.34
CA LEU A 172 8.91 -9.42 17.58
C LEU A 172 9.93 -10.45 18.12
N GLU A 173 11.01 -10.69 17.38
CA GLU A 173 12.18 -11.46 17.85
C GLU A 173 13.21 -10.56 18.55
N ASP A 174 13.04 -9.23 18.51
CA ASP A 174 13.87 -8.29 19.26
C ASP A 174 13.60 -8.39 20.75
N ALA A 175 14.66 -8.36 21.58
CA ALA A 175 14.56 -8.55 23.02
C ALA A 175 13.68 -7.51 23.74
N VAL A 176 13.60 -6.27 23.23
CA VAL A 176 12.77 -5.19 23.79
C VAL A 176 11.37 -5.25 23.19
N LEU A 177 11.28 -5.37 21.86
CA LEU A 177 10.00 -5.30 21.14
C LEU A 177 9.19 -6.59 21.18
N SER A 178 9.74 -7.72 21.67
CA SER A 178 8.98 -8.92 22.01
C SER A 178 7.95 -8.67 23.11
N HIS A 179 8.21 -7.71 24.02
CA HIS A 179 7.27 -7.31 25.06
C HIS A 179 6.12 -6.48 24.48
N ARG A 180 4.89 -7.00 24.55
CA ARG A 180 3.69 -6.32 24.05
C ARG A 180 3.49 -4.94 24.71
N GLU A 181 3.74 -4.85 26.00
CA GLU A 181 3.60 -3.65 26.80
C GLU A 181 4.49 -2.50 26.29
N ILE A 182 5.68 -2.83 25.78
CA ILE A 182 6.56 -1.82 25.15
C ILE A 182 5.92 -1.27 23.88
N ARG A 183 5.38 -2.14 23.03
CA ARG A 183 4.72 -1.70 21.79
C ARG A 183 3.47 -0.85 22.07
N GLN A 184 2.69 -1.23 23.10
CA GLN A 184 1.54 -0.45 23.58
C GLN A 184 1.97 0.91 24.16
N ALA A 185 3.06 0.96 24.91
CA ALA A 185 3.60 2.20 25.44
C ALA A 185 4.10 3.13 24.31
N LEU A 186 4.78 2.58 23.30
CA LEU A 186 5.16 3.35 22.11
C LEU A 186 3.94 3.92 21.39
N ALA A 187 2.86 3.16 21.30
CA ALA A 187 1.60 3.62 20.72
C ALA A 187 0.98 4.78 21.50
N LEU A 188 0.91 4.66 22.84
CA LEU A 188 0.43 5.71 23.73
C LEU A 188 1.32 6.96 23.72
N ALA A 189 2.64 6.80 23.49
CA ALA A 189 3.58 7.91 23.39
C ALA A 189 3.58 8.59 22.02
N THR A 190 2.77 8.13 21.05
CA THR A 190 2.74 8.65 19.69
C THR A 190 1.50 9.51 19.45
N ASP A 191 1.68 10.82 19.33
CA ASP A 191 0.61 11.76 18.93
C ASP A 191 0.39 11.70 17.41
N ARG A 192 -0.37 10.69 16.97
CA ARG A 192 -0.68 10.47 15.56
C ARG A 192 -1.53 11.58 14.96
N GLU A 193 -2.44 12.17 15.73
CA GLU A 193 -3.28 13.27 15.29
C GLU A 193 -2.46 14.55 15.03
N ALA A 194 -1.50 14.86 15.90
CA ALA A 194 -0.59 15.97 15.67
C ALA A 194 0.28 15.75 14.41
N LEU A 195 0.75 14.51 14.17
CA LEU A 195 1.49 14.18 12.95
C LEU A 195 0.63 14.39 11.69
N ILE A 196 -0.61 13.93 11.71
CA ILE A 196 -1.56 14.16 10.59
C ILE A 196 -1.78 15.66 10.39
N ARG A 197 -2.03 16.40 11.46
CA ARG A 197 -2.34 17.83 11.40
C ARG A 197 -1.16 18.67 10.90
N TYR A 198 0.03 18.44 11.45
CA TYR A 198 1.17 19.34 11.24
C TYR A 198 2.13 18.87 10.14
N LEU A 199 2.39 17.57 10.00
CA LEU A 199 3.29 17.06 8.96
C LEU A 199 2.55 16.67 7.68
N LEU A 200 1.32 16.14 7.79
CA LEU A 200 0.54 15.73 6.64
C LEU A 200 -0.52 16.76 6.22
N ARG A 201 -0.61 17.90 6.91
CA ARG A 201 -1.57 18.98 6.63
C ARG A 201 -3.02 18.50 6.53
N GLY A 202 -3.39 17.47 7.29
CA GLY A 202 -4.71 16.87 7.28
C GLY A 202 -4.97 15.87 6.16
N GLN A 203 -3.98 15.58 5.32
CA GLN A 203 -4.11 14.68 4.15
C GLN A 203 -3.95 13.20 4.52
N ALA A 204 -4.56 12.81 5.60
CA ALA A 204 -4.63 11.42 6.04
C ALA A 204 -5.77 11.24 7.05
N LYS A 205 -6.25 10.01 7.20
CA LYS A 205 -7.22 9.61 8.21
C LYS A 205 -6.56 8.66 9.20
N LEU A 206 -6.79 8.90 10.50
CA LEU A 206 -6.26 8.05 11.57
C LEU A 206 -6.67 6.58 11.33
N ALA A 207 -5.70 5.67 11.43
CA ALA A 207 -5.96 4.24 11.27
C ALA A 207 -6.21 3.59 12.64
N GLY A 208 -7.34 2.89 12.76
CA GLY A 208 -7.61 2.00 13.90
C GLY A 208 -7.05 0.59 13.69
N GLY A 209 -6.80 0.21 12.44
CA GLY A 209 -6.28 -1.09 12.03
C GLY A 209 -5.77 -1.06 10.61
N ALA A 210 -5.53 -2.22 10.01
CA ALA A 210 -4.95 -2.33 8.68
C ALA A 210 -5.97 -2.20 7.53
N LEU A 211 -7.27 -2.36 7.79
CA LEU A 211 -8.33 -2.15 6.79
C LEU A 211 -8.86 -0.71 6.87
N PRO A 212 -9.13 -0.07 5.71
CA PRO A 212 -9.78 1.24 5.68
C PRO A 212 -11.12 1.23 6.43
N PRO A 213 -11.53 2.35 7.05
CA PRO A 213 -12.76 2.38 7.87
C PRO A 213 -14.04 2.04 7.12
N ASP A 214 -14.09 2.31 5.81
CA ASP A 214 -15.20 2.02 4.90
C ASP A 214 -15.15 0.60 4.30
N HIS A 215 -14.11 -0.17 4.62
CA HIS A 215 -14.01 -1.54 4.14
C HIS A 215 -15.06 -2.44 4.80
N TRP A 216 -15.73 -3.30 4.02
CA TRP A 216 -16.82 -4.17 4.48
C TRP A 216 -16.47 -5.05 5.69
N ALA A 217 -15.20 -5.43 5.84
CA ALA A 217 -14.68 -6.25 6.94
C ALA A 217 -14.00 -5.46 8.05
N ALA A 218 -14.01 -4.11 8.02
CA ALA A 218 -13.40 -3.29 9.07
C ALA A 218 -14.11 -3.49 10.42
N GLU A 219 -13.34 -3.55 11.50
CA GLU A 219 -13.82 -3.63 12.88
C GLU A 219 -13.46 -2.33 13.63
N PRO A 220 -14.44 -1.46 13.91
CA PRO A 220 -14.18 -0.21 14.60
C PRO A 220 -13.95 -0.38 16.12
N ASN A 221 -14.43 -1.48 16.71
CA ASN A 221 -14.37 -1.73 18.15
C ASN A 221 -13.11 -2.52 18.52
N VAL A 222 -11.94 -2.00 18.18
CA VAL A 222 -10.64 -2.55 18.54
C VAL A 222 -9.97 -1.72 19.63
N ALA A 223 -8.97 -2.29 20.29
CA ALA A 223 -8.16 -1.56 21.27
C ALA A 223 -7.57 -0.28 20.66
N GLN A 224 -7.75 0.84 21.35
CA GLN A 224 -7.28 2.16 20.91
C GLN A 224 -6.19 2.67 21.85
N TYR A 225 -5.23 3.37 21.27
CA TYR A 225 -4.10 3.95 21.99
C TYR A 225 -4.06 5.46 21.71
N PRO A 226 -4.94 6.25 22.38
CA PRO A 226 -4.88 7.71 22.30
C PRO A 226 -3.55 8.21 22.88
N TYR A 227 -3.09 9.36 22.43
CA TYR A 227 -1.86 9.95 22.93
C TYR A 227 -1.96 10.24 24.44
N ASP A 228 -1.19 9.49 25.21
CA ASP A 228 -1.09 9.62 26.67
C ASP A 228 0.32 9.21 27.13
N PRO A 229 1.29 10.13 27.11
CA PRO A 229 2.67 9.84 27.52
C PRO A 229 2.79 9.47 29.01
N ALA A 230 1.89 9.99 29.88
CA ALA A 230 1.90 9.61 31.28
C ALA A 230 1.50 8.14 31.48
N ARG A 231 0.47 7.69 30.75
CA ARG A 231 0.09 6.28 30.73
C ARG A 231 1.17 5.41 30.11
N ALA A 232 1.84 5.89 29.05
CA ALA A 232 2.97 5.17 28.44
C ALA A 232 4.09 4.93 29.46
N GLU A 233 4.46 5.91 30.28
CA GLU A 233 5.45 5.74 31.35
C GLU A 233 5.03 4.69 32.39
N GLN A 234 3.77 4.73 32.83
CA GLN A 234 3.25 3.74 33.77
C GLN A 234 3.33 2.31 33.20
N VAL A 235 2.99 2.13 31.92
CA VAL A 235 3.08 0.83 31.25
C VAL A 235 4.54 0.37 31.17
N LEU A 236 5.48 1.26 30.83
CA LEU A 236 6.92 0.95 30.79
C LEU A 236 7.47 0.55 32.15
N ASP A 237 7.09 1.26 33.21
CA ASP A 237 7.50 0.93 34.59
C ASP A 237 6.96 -0.44 35.02
N ALA A 238 5.68 -0.70 34.76
CA ALA A 238 5.04 -1.99 35.08
C ALA A 238 5.63 -3.16 34.30
N ALA A 239 6.09 -2.91 33.07
CA ALA A 239 6.74 -3.90 32.21
C ALA A 239 8.23 -4.18 32.58
N GLY A 240 8.77 -3.52 33.61
CA GLY A 240 10.14 -3.72 34.03
C GLY A 240 11.19 -2.91 33.25
N PHE A 241 10.77 -1.82 32.61
CA PHE A 241 11.64 -0.87 31.90
C PHE A 241 11.65 0.49 32.60
N PRO A 242 12.13 0.59 33.86
CA PRO A 242 12.20 1.86 34.58
C PRO A 242 13.25 2.79 33.97
N ARG A 243 13.12 4.10 34.21
CA ARG A 243 14.17 5.06 33.86
C ARG A 243 15.46 4.74 34.59
N LYS A 244 16.57 4.66 33.82
CA LYS A 244 17.92 4.54 34.38
C LYS A 244 18.42 5.90 34.87
N GLN A 245 19.66 5.95 35.44
CA GLN A 245 20.27 7.19 35.93
C GLN A 245 20.39 8.29 34.87
N ASP A 246 20.58 7.88 33.60
CA ASP A 246 20.64 8.78 32.44
C ASP A 246 19.25 9.20 31.90
N GLY A 247 18.16 8.73 32.52
CA GLY A 247 16.78 8.96 32.12
C GLY A 247 16.30 8.07 30.97
N ILE A 248 17.15 7.18 30.45
CA ILE A 248 16.85 6.31 29.30
C ILE A 248 16.36 4.95 29.81
N ARG A 249 15.28 4.45 29.20
CA ARG A 249 14.69 3.12 29.47
C ARG A 249 15.23 2.07 28.49
N ALA A 250 15.22 2.43 27.21
CA ALA A 250 15.69 1.57 26.12
C ALA A 250 16.22 2.39 24.93
N HIS A 251 17.09 1.75 24.15
CA HIS A 251 17.58 2.24 22.86
C HIS A 251 16.93 1.41 21.75
N LEU A 252 16.32 2.07 20.78
CA LEU A 252 15.67 1.45 19.64
C LEU A 252 16.14 2.11 18.33
N THR A 253 16.04 1.37 17.24
CA THR A 253 16.41 1.83 15.91
C THR A 253 15.20 1.79 14.99
N LEU A 254 14.94 2.85 14.24
CA LEU A 254 13.91 2.94 13.21
C LEU A 254 14.56 3.00 11.83
N LYS A 255 14.29 2.02 10.97
CA LYS A 255 14.62 2.03 9.56
C LYS A 255 13.47 2.61 8.74
N CYS A 256 13.75 3.59 7.90
CA CYS A 256 12.79 4.24 6.99
C CYS A 256 13.45 4.53 5.64
N SER A 257 12.68 4.98 4.65
CA SER A 257 13.24 5.42 3.38
C SER A 257 13.99 6.76 3.52
N THR A 258 14.79 7.09 2.50
CA THR A 258 15.48 8.38 2.41
C THR A 258 14.56 9.54 2.04
N GLU A 259 13.29 9.29 1.75
CA GLU A 259 12.30 10.33 1.46
C GLU A 259 12.21 11.34 2.62
N GLU A 260 12.11 12.62 2.27
CA GLU A 260 12.06 13.71 3.25
C GLU A 260 10.91 13.52 4.25
N GLN A 261 9.72 13.21 3.78
CA GLN A 261 8.55 12.99 4.64
C GLN A 261 8.77 11.85 5.64
N ALA A 262 9.38 10.73 5.21
CA ALA A 262 9.69 9.60 6.09
C ALA A 262 10.68 9.99 7.19
N ARG A 263 11.69 10.81 6.86
CA ARG A 263 12.68 11.32 7.82
C ARG A 263 12.04 12.29 8.83
N LEU A 264 11.17 13.20 8.37
CA LEU A 264 10.46 14.14 9.24
C LEU A 264 9.53 13.41 10.22
N ILE A 265 8.79 12.41 9.76
CA ILE A 265 7.94 11.55 10.59
C ILE A 265 8.81 10.79 11.61
N GLY A 266 9.93 10.22 11.18
CA GLY A 266 10.87 9.54 12.07
C GLY A 266 11.45 10.47 13.13
N ALA A 267 11.81 11.71 12.80
CA ALA A 267 12.29 12.71 13.75
C ALA A 267 11.22 13.10 14.78
N ALA A 268 9.96 13.14 14.36
CA ALA A 268 8.85 13.38 15.30
C ALA A 268 8.69 12.22 16.28
N PHE A 269 8.83 10.95 15.84
CA PHE A 269 8.86 9.81 16.76
C PHE A 269 10.04 9.88 17.73
N GLN A 270 11.25 10.29 17.28
CA GLN A 270 12.39 10.48 18.17
C GLN A 270 12.06 11.44 19.31
N GLU A 271 11.48 12.60 19.00
CA GLU A 271 11.15 13.60 20.01
C GLU A 271 10.02 13.14 20.93
N GLN A 272 8.97 12.53 20.40
CA GLN A 272 7.85 12.07 21.21
C GLN A 272 8.27 10.95 22.18
N TRP A 273 9.03 9.97 21.71
CA TRP A 273 9.44 8.81 22.52
C TRP A 273 10.56 9.15 23.50
N ARG A 274 11.41 10.15 23.19
CA ARG A 274 12.39 10.68 24.13
C ARG A 274 11.72 11.17 25.42
N ARG A 275 10.52 11.74 25.34
CA ARG A 275 9.77 12.23 26.51
C ARG A 275 9.44 11.11 27.49
N VAL A 276 9.21 9.91 27.01
CA VAL A 276 8.94 8.73 27.83
C VAL A 276 10.20 7.86 28.08
N GLY A 277 11.40 8.37 27.77
CA GLY A 277 12.68 7.71 28.05
C GLY A 277 13.11 6.68 27.02
N ILE A 278 12.52 6.66 25.84
CA ILE A 278 12.96 5.81 24.73
C ILE A 278 13.86 6.64 23.79
N GLN A 279 15.10 6.21 23.64
CA GLN A 279 16.05 6.81 22.70
C GLN A 279 15.94 6.09 21.36
N LEU A 280 15.48 6.80 20.33
CA LEU A 280 15.31 6.27 18.98
C LEU A 280 16.44 6.76 18.06
N GLU A 281 17.11 5.82 17.41
CA GLU A 281 18.07 6.11 16.33
C GLU A 281 17.36 5.96 14.98
N LEU A 282 17.46 6.99 14.12
CA LEU A 282 16.96 6.91 12.76
C LEU A 282 18.03 6.39 11.81
N ARG A 283 17.65 5.43 10.97
CA ARG A 283 18.50 4.88 9.90
C ARG A 283 17.74 4.96 8.55
N PRO A 284 17.81 6.10 7.86
CA PRO A 284 17.30 6.23 6.50
C PRO A 284 18.10 5.37 5.53
N LEU A 285 17.42 4.60 4.69
CA LEU A 285 18.00 3.67 3.72
C LEU A 285 17.35 3.87 2.35
N GLU A 286 18.13 3.61 1.30
CA GLU A 286 17.59 3.43 -0.04
C GLU A 286 16.50 2.36 -0.03
N LEU A 287 15.45 2.53 -0.84
CA LEU A 287 14.24 1.72 -0.77
C LEU A 287 14.49 0.22 -0.97
N ALA A 288 15.37 -0.13 -1.93
CA ALA A 288 15.74 -1.52 -2.18
C ALA A 288 16.49 -2.15 -0.99
N THR A 289 17.38 -1.38 -0.35
CA THR A 289 18.11 -1.81 0.85
C THR A 289 17.15 -1.97 2.02
N LEU A 290 16.24 -1.01 2.21
CA LEU A 290 15.22 -1.07 3.26
C LEU A 290 14.36 -2.34 3.12
N PHE A 291 13.84 -2.62 1.92
CA PHE A 291 13.04 -3.82 1.69
C PHE A 291 13.83 -5.11 1.88
N SER A 292 15.10 -5.15 1.45
CA SER A 292 15.98 -6.30 1.68
C SER A 292 16.22 -6.55 3.17
N ASP A 293 16.53 -5.50 3.93
CA ASP A 293 16.76 -5.61 5.36
C ASP A 293 15.51 -6.08 6.11
N VAL A 294 14.37 -5.50 5.79
CA VAL A 294 13.09 -5.85 6.41
C VAL A 294 12.67 -7.27 6.06
N ALA A 295 12.89 -7.72 4.82
CA ALA A 295 12.60 -9.10 4.42
C ALA A 295 13.49 -10.13 5.12
N LYS A 296 14.71 -9.74 5.52
CA LYS A 296 15.66 -10.59 6.26
C LYS A 296 15.50 -10.53 7.77
N GLY A 297 14.55 -9.74 8.29
CA GLY A 297 14.40 -9.48 9.73
C GLY A 297 15.50 -8.58 10.33
N ASN A 298 16.32 -7.93 9.50
CA ASN A 298 17.41 -7.06 9.94
C ASN A 298 16.91 -5.66 10.31
N PHE A 299 16.01 -5.57 11.28
CA PHE A 299 15.47 -4.32 11.80
C PHE A 299 14.89 -4.54 13.20
N GLN A 300 14.74 -3.46 13.98
CA GLN A 300 13.91 -3.42 15.20
C GLN A 300 12.55 -2.84 14.86
N ILE A 301 12.53 -1.61 14.36
CA ILE A 301 11.31 -0.91 13.92
C ILE A 301 11.49 -0.48 12.46
N THR A 302 10.42 -0.56 11.68
CA THR A 302 10.39 -0.03 10.31
C THR A 302 9.16 0.84 10.08
N TYR A 303 9.34 2.01 9.45
CA TYR A 303 8.24 2.80 8.94
C TYR A 303 7.98 2.42 7.49
N GLN A 304 6.80 1.93 7.20
CA GLN A 304 6.42 1.49 5.87
C GLN A 304 4.97 1.84 5.53
N ARG A 305 4.60 1.58 4.27
CA ARG A 305 3.26 1.77 3.75
C ARG A 305 2.83 0.56 2.92
N TRP A 306 1.63 0.07 3.17
CA TRP A 306 0.96 -0.86 2.28
C TRP A 306 0.23 -0.09 1.20
N VAL A 307 0.45 -0.44 -0.05
CA VAL A 307 -0.18 0.19 -1.21
C VAL A 307 -1.07 -0.82 -1.89
N GLY A 308 -2.39 -0.63 -1.81
CA GLY A 308 -3.40 -1.46 -2.47
C GLY A 308 -3.48 -2.93 -2.02
N ALA A 309 -2.70 -3.36 -1.02
CA ALA A 309 -2.65 -4.75 -0.60
C ALA A 309 -3.76 -5.14 0.40
N ASN A 310 -4.38 -4.15 1.03
CA ASN A 310 -5.38 -4.30 2.08
C ASN A 310 -6.81 -4.09 1.57
N THR A 311 -7.05 -4.39 0.30
CA THR A 311 -8.38 -4.31 -0.32
C THR A 311 -9.23 -5.58 -0.12
N ASP A 312 -8.64 -6.64 0.43
CA ASP A 312 -9.30 -7.88 0.83
C ASP A 312 -8.71 -8.41 2.13
N PRO A 313 -9.52 -9.04 3.01
CA PRO A 313 -9.07 -9.63 4.27
C PRO A 313 -8.01 -10.75 4.16
N ASP A 314 -7.75 -11.30 2.99
CA ASP A 314 -6.63 -12.22 2.74
C ASP A 314 -5.27 -11.59 3.13
N PHE A 315 -5.24 -10.26 3.17
CA PHE A 315 -4.14 -9.48 3.72
C PHE A 315 -3.72 -9.94 5.13
N PHE A 316 -4.66 -10.32 5.99
CA PHE A 316 -4.33 -10.74 7.35
C PHE A 316 -3.49 -12.02 7.37
N GLU A 317 -3.79 -12.99 6.52
CA GLU A 317 -2.95 -14.19 6.38
C GLU A 317 -1.56 -13.80 5.87
N TYR A 318 -1.51 -13.01 4.80
CA TYR A 318 -0.26 -12.62 4.15
C TYR A 318 0.69 -11.85 5.08
N ALA A 319 0.15 -10.93 5.90
CA ALA A 319 0.94 -10.04 6.75
C ALA A 319 1.18 -10.55 8.18
N PHE A 320 0.32 -11.45 8.71
CA PHE A 320 0.35 -11.79 10.14
C PHE A 320 0.33 -13.28 10.46
N SER A 321 0.06 -14.18 9.51
CA SER A 321 0.14 -15.61 9.81
C SER A 321 1.59 -16.04 10.03
N SER A 322 1.84 -16.88 11.03
CA SER A 322 3.15 -17.47 11.30
C SER A 322 3.64 -18.42 10.18
N LYS A 323 2.77 -18.76 9.25
CA LYS A 323 3.07 -19.53 8.03
C LYS A 323 3.55 -18.65 6.88
N ARG A 324 3.60 -17.32 7.07
CA ARG A 324 3.83 -16.31 6.01
C ARG A 324 5.03 -15.39 6.29
N PHE A 325 6.10 -15.97 6.81
CA PHE A 325 7.37 -15.25 6.85
C PHE A 325 7.96 -15.10 5.44
N PRO A 326 8.76 -14.05 5.19
CA PRO A 326 9.48 -13.94 3.93
C PRO A 326 10.34 -15.18 3.65
N PRO A 327 10.46 -15.67 2.40
CA PRO A 327 9.92 -15.08 1.18
C PRO A 327 8.47 -15.44 0.84
N ASP A 328 7.83 -16.36 1.57
CA ASP A 328 6.50 -16.93 1.24
C ASP A 328 5.32 -16.00 1.63
N GLY A 329 5.60 -14.91 2.34
CA GLY A 329 4.62 -13.93 2.76
C GLY A 329 5.28 -12.63 3.22
N ALA A 330 4.54 -11.83 3.99
CA ALA A 330 5.01 -10.54 4.45
C ALA A 330 4.85 -10.34 5.97
N ASN A 331 4.79 -11.42 6.74
CA ASN A 331 4.94 -11.36 8.19
C ASN A 331 6.41 -11.10 8.57
N ARG A 332 6.86 -9.88 8.28
CA ARG A 332 8.26 -9.45 8.40
C ARG A 332 8.71 -9.28 9.84
N GLY A 333 7.75 -9.01 10.74
CA GLY A 333 7.99 -8.86 12.17
C GLY A 333 8.02 -10.19 12.93
N HIS A 334 7.88 -11.32 12.26
CA HIS A 334 7.86 -12.68 12.82
C HIS A 334 6.79 -12.86 13.91
N TYR A 335 5.64 -12.21 13.74
CA TYR A 335 4.49 -12.37 14.62
C TYR A 335 4.00 -13.81 14.64
N ARG A 336 3.67 -14.32 15.83
CA ARG A 336 3.18 -15.68 16.05
C ARG A 336 1.99 -15.65 16.99
N ASN A 337 0.83 -16.09 16.50
CA ASN A 337 -0.37 -16.26 17.31
C ASN A 337 -1.22 -17.38 16.69
N ALA A 338 -1.33 -18.50 17.38
CA ALA A 338 -2.04 -19.70 16.89
C ALA A 338 -3.53 -19.42 16.61
N ARG A 339 -4.16 -18.49 17.34
CA ARG A 339 -5.56 -18.12 17.09
C ARG A 339 -5.69 -17.32 15.77
N VAL A 340 -4.78 -16.38 15.53
CA VAL A 340 -4.72 -15.63 14.26
C VAL A 340 -4.47 -16.57 13.10
N ASP A 341 -3.55 -17.54 13.24
CA ASP A 341 -3.29 -18.55 12.21
C ASP A 341 -4.55 -19.35 11.87
N ALA A 342 -5.27 -19.82 12.89
CA ALA A 342 -6.49 -20.59 12.70
C ALA A 342 -7.62 -19.75 12.08
N LEU A 343 -7.77 -18.49 12.49
CA LEU A 343 -8.77 -17.57 11.94
C LEU A 343 -8.48 -17.22 10.48
N THR A 344 -7.23 -16.95 10.13
CA THR A 344 -6.85 -16.61 8.74
C THR A 344 -7.02 -17.80 7.81
N ASP A 345 -6.79 -19.05 8.27
CA ASP A 345 -7.11 -20.25 7.51
C ASP A 345 -8.63 -20.38 7.24
N GLN A 346 -9.47 -20.02 8.21
CA GLN A 346 -10.94 -20.02 8.03
C GLN A 346 -11.39 -18.88 7.11
N ILE A 347 -10.87 -17.65 7.28
CA ILE A 347 -11.19 -16.50 6.43
C ILE A 347 -10.95 -16.81 4.95
N ARG A 348 -9.90 -17.56 4.66
CA ARG A 348 -9.51 -17.91 3.29
C ARG A 348 -10.57 -18.74 2.58
N VAL A 349 -11.24 -19.67 3.28
CA VAL A 349 -12.18 -20.63 2.69
C VAL A 349 -13.66 -20.26 2.95
N GLU A 350 -13.95 -19.32 3.83
CA GLU A 350 -15.30 -18.89 4.14
C GLU A 350 -15.90 -18.05 3.02
N MET A 351 -16.90 -18.60 2.32
CA MET A 351 -17.56 -17.95 1.19
C MET A 351 -18.72 -17.03 1.61
N ASN A 352 -19.26 -17.20 2.82
CA ASN A 352 -20.30 -16.33 3.32
C ASN A 352 -19.69 -15.04 3.90
N GLN A 353 -20.04 -13.90 3.33
CA GLN A 353 -19.45 -12.61 3.67
C GLN A 353 -19.65 -12.22 5.14
N GLU A 354 -20.83 -12.46 5.73
CA GLU A 354 -21.11 -12.11 7.13
C GLU A 354 -20.29 -12.95 8.11
N ARG A 355 -20.16 -14.26 7.84
CA ARG A 355 -19.31 -15.15 8.64
C ARG A 355 -17.85 -14.76 8.49
N ARG A 356 -17.42 -14.44 7.26
CA ARG A 356 -16.06 -13.99 6.98
C ARG A 356 -15.76 -12.68 7.71
N LYS A 357 -16.73 -11.73 7.76
CA LYS A 357 -16.62 -10.49 8.52
C LYS A 357 -16.43 -10.74 10.02
N ALA A 358 -17.19 -11.66 10.61
CA ALA A 358 -17.04 -12.01 12.02
C ALA A 358 -15.63 -12.56 12.35
N LEU A 359 -15.10 -13.44 11.49
CA LEU A 359 -13.73 -13.95 11.63
C LEU A 359 -12.70 -12.83 11.51
N CYS A 360 -12.88 -11.90 10.56
CA CYS A 360 -12.01 -10.73 10.38
C CYS A 360 -12.06 -9.79 11.59
N SER A 361 -13.23 -9.61 12.20
CA SER A 361 -13.40 -8.81 13.42
C SER A 361 -12.55 -9.37 14.56
N GLU A 362 -12.57 -10.69 14.77
CA GLU A 362 -11.76 -11.34 15.82
C GLU A 362 -10.25 -11.17 15.56
N VAL A 363 -9.79 -11.36 14.33
CA VAL A 363 -8.39 -11.12 13.95
C VAL A 363 -7.98 -9.67 14.28
N GLN A 364 -8.79 -8.69 13.89
CA GLN A 364 -8.47 -7.28 14.10
C GLN A 364 -8.40 -6.92 15.58
N LYS A 365 -9.26 -7.49 16.43
CA LYS A 365 -9.22 -7.30 17.88
C LYS A 365 -7.92 -7.84 18.49
N ILE A 366 -7.51 -9.04 18.09
CA ILE A 366 -6.25 -9.64 18.54
C ILE A 366 -5.05 -8.80 18.09
N LEU A 367 -5.02 -8.42 16.81
CA LEU A 367 -3.91 -7.62 16.26
C LEU A 367 -3.81 -6.23 16.91
N ALA A 368 -4.94 -5.62 17.26
CA ALA A 368 -4.95 -4.34 17.96
C ALA A 368 -4.41 -4.44 19.40
N ASP A 369 -4.63 -5.55 20.08
CA ASP A 369 -4.08 -5.79 21.42
C ASP A 369 -2.60 -6.18 21.37
N ASP A 370 -2.22 -7.10 20.46
CA ASP A 370 -0.85 -7.60 20.33
C ASP A 370 0.11 -6.58 19.69
N LEU A 371 -0.40 -5.64 18.89
CA LEU A 371 0.33 -4.60 18.19
C LEU A 371 1.59 -5.11 17.46
N PRO A 372 1.51 -6.10 16.55
CA PRO A 372 2.64 -6.41 15.68
C PRO A 372 2.96 -5.24 14.73
N TYR A 373 1.95 -4.45 14.39
CA TYR A 373 2.05 -3.14 13.76
C TYR A 373 1.41 -2.09 14.66
N LEU A 374 2.00 -0.88 14.72
CA LEU A 374 1.30 0.32 15.16
C LEU A 374 0.65 0.96 13.93
N PRO A 375 -0.68 0.89 13.81
CA PRO A 375 -1.40 1.60 12.75
C PRO A 375 -1.21 3.11 12.91
N LEU A 376 -0.84 3.80 11.83
CA LEU A 376 -0.66 5.25 11.89
C LEU A 376 -1.85 5.95 11.21
N TRP A 377 -1.95 5.85 9.90
CA TRP A 377 -3.00 6.49 9.11
C TRP A 377 -3.18 5.85 7.73
N PHE A 378 -4.30 6.17 7.10
CA PHE A 378 -4.52 6.01 5.68
C PHE A 378 -4.23 7.33 4.99
N ASN A 379 -3.28 7.34 4.05
CA ASN A 379 -2.95 8.54 3.28
C ASN A 379 -4.07 8.85 2.29
N ASP A 380 -4.49 10.11 2.22
CA ASP A 380 -5.41 10.55 1.18
C ASP A 380 -4.74 10.50 -0.20
N VAL A 381 -5.53 10.23 -1.22
CA VAL A 381 -5.13 10.44 -2.61
C VAL A 381 -5.41 11.89 -2.95
N VAL A 382 -4.36 12.67 -3.17
CA VAL A 382 -4.45 14.10 -3.46
C VAL A 382 -3.92 14.35 -4.87
N SER A 383 -4.66 15.08 -5.68
CA SER A 383 -4.23 15.51 -7.01
C SER A 383 -4.26 17.03 -7.12
N VAL A 384 -3.18 17.58 -7.64
CA VAL A 384 -3.15 18.97 -8.12
C VAL A 384 -3.19 18.93 -9.64
N HIS A 385 -4.17 19.56 -10.23
CA HIS A 385 -4.43 19.44 -11.67
C HIS A 385 -4.99 20.73 -12.28
N ARG A 386 -4.95 20.81 -13.61
CA ARG A 386 -5.61 21.90 -14.35
C ARG A 386 -7.10 21.92 -14.02
N ARG A 387 -7.64 23.11 -13.77
CA ARG A 387 -9.08 23.30 -13.50
C ARG A 387 -9.95 22.83 -14.67
N SER A 388 -9.43 22.86 -15.89
CA SER A 388 -10.09 22.32 -17.09
C SER A 388 -10.32 20.81 -17.05
N LEU A 389 -9.67 20.08 -16.12
CA LEU A 389 -9.85 18.64 -15.95
C LEU A 389 -10.89 18.29 -14.86
N CYS A 390 -11.55 19.28 -14.23
CA CYS A 390 -12.56 19.04 -13.21
C CYS A 390 -13.89 18.55 -13.82
N PRO A 391 -14.67 17.73 -13.05
CA PRO A 391 -14.28 17.09 -11.81
C PRO A 391 -13.39 15.85 -12.03
N LEU A 392 -12.51 15.56 -11.07
CA LEU A 392 -11.77 14.30 -11.03
C LEU A 392 -12.40 13.34 -10.02
N ASP A 393 -12.76 12.13 -10.45
CA ASP A 393 -13.14 11.03 -9.56
C ASP A 393 -11.91 10.17 -9.26
N LEU A 394 -11.18 10.55 -8.23
CA LEU A 394 -9.95 9.87 -7.82
C LEU A 394 -10.27 8.52 -7.17
N PRO A 395 -9.64 7.42 -7.57
CA PRO A 395 -9.78 6.14 -6.89
C PRO A 395 -9.01 6.13 -5.56
N SER A 396 -9.57 5.49 -4.53
CA SER A 396 -8.92 5.36 -3.21
C SER A 396 -7.57 4.62 -3.25
N THR A 397 -7.35 3.80 -4.28
CA THR A 397 -6.09 3.09 -4.51
C THR A 397 -4.99 3.95 -5.14
N GLY A 398 -5.32 5.17 -5.62
CA GLY A 398 -4.36 6.05 -6.28
C GLY A 398 -3.91 5.57 -7.66
N ASN A 399 -4.67 4.71 -8.35
CA ASN A 399 -4.39 4.31 -9.73
C ASN A 399 -4.91 5.36 -10.74
N TYR A 400 -4.51 5.24 -12.00
CA TYR A 400 -4.86 6.17 -13.06
C TYR A 400 -6.08 5.76 -13.91
N ASN A 401 -6.92 4.82 -13.43
CA ASN A 401 -8.09 4.35 -14.18
C ASN A 401 -9.10 5.47 -14.48
N PHE A 402 -9.16 6.51 -13.65
CA PHE A 402 -10.03 7.67 -13.87
C PHE A 402 -9.71 8.42 -15.18
N LEU A 403 -8.53 8.25 -15.76
CA LEU A 403 -8.19 8.86 -17.06
C LEU A 403 -9.10 8.39 -18.20
N THR A 404 -9.74 7.23 -18.05
CA THR A 404 -10.70 6.71 -19.04
C THR A 404 -11.97 7.56 -19.13
N SER A 405 -12.42 8.07 -17.98
CA SER A 405 -13.63 8.89 -17.85
C SER A 405 -13.34 10.39 -17.85
N LEU A 406 -12.08 10.78 -17.91
CA LEU A 406 -11.69 12.18 -17.83
C LEU A 406 -12.15 12.96 -19.07
N HIS A 407 -12.87 14.05 -18.82
CA HIS A 407 -13.37 14.96 -19.85
C HIS A 407 -12.74 16.33 -19.68
N PRO A 408 -11.91 16.79 -20.62
CA PRO A 408 -11.48 18.19 -20.61
C PRO A 408 -12.71 19.09 -20.70
N ASN A 409 -12.92 19.91 -19.68
CA ASN A 409 -13.99 20.91 -19.70
C ASN A 409 -13.58 22.05 -20.64
N HIS A 410 -14.11 22.07 -21.84
CA HIS A 410 -13.97 23.21 -22.76
C HIS A 410 -14.94 24.34 -22.35
N SER A 411 -14.97 24.74 -21.07
CA SER A 411 -15.58 26.01 -20.71
C SER A 411 -14.68 27.12 -21.27
N ARG A 412 -15.18 27.78 -22.29
CA ARG A 412 -14.61 29.00 -22.88
C ARG A 412 -14.54 30.13 -21.87
#